data_959201c7dc6dc7a442f52a6e4c5baa73
#
_entry.id   959201c7dc6dc7a442f52a6e4c5baa73
#
_cell.length_a   1.000
_cell.length_b   1.000
_cell.length_c   1.000
_cell.angle_alpha   90.00
_cell.angle_beta   90.00
_cell.angle_gamma   90.00
#
_symmetry.space_group_name_H-M   'P 1'
#
loop_
_entity.id
_entity.type
_entity.pdbx_description
1 polymer ?
#
loop_
_entity_poly.entity_id
_entity_poly.type
_entity_poly.pdbx_seq_one_letter_code
_entity_poly.pdbx_strand_id
1 'polypeptide(L)'
;MMRMNKLPAMLAIASTLSMPLAHAISAIPLPLNTPADRAFGTLEQVHAFYDAMPTGVTVSETGRIFVNFPRWGDDVPFTVGEIRDGKVVAYPNAAINQENPRDPSDGLISVQSVVADGQGRVWLLDTAAPGFAEPKARGAKLLAVDLANNRIVKRLVFPDNVMLPSTYVNDMRFDFRTGAEGTVYVTDSSLRGPGAIIVMDIATGRAQRRLSGMPATSVDPDFVPVVEGLPLTVAGADGKRTPLGVASDGIALSADGKTLYFTPLSSRHLYSVATALLRDASVSEQQLAAAVQDLGEKGASDGMEADAAGAVYAGDYEHNAIRKRLPDGQWQTLVHDPRLLWPDTLSIGPDGYLYFIANQLHRQAGFRGGQDQRQKPYSLMRLKIDAAPAPTR
;
A
#
# COMPACT_ATOMS: atom_id res chain seq x y z
N MET A 1 84.85 -1.27 -66.87
CA MET A 1 84.88 -1.06 -65.44
C MET A 1 83.41 -1.07 -64.94
N MET A 2 82.96 -2.21 -64.53
CA MET A 2 81.54 -2.46 -64.14
C MET A 2 81.49 -2.59 -62.62
N ARG A 3 80.78 -1.69 -61.97
CA ARG A 3 80.52 -1.79 -60.53
C ARG A 3 79.23 -2.56 -60.27
N MET A 4 79.37 -3.69 -59.60
CA MET A 4 78.22 -4.50 -59.10
C MET A 4 77.62 -3.87 -57.84
N ASN A 5 76.35 -3.53 -57.87
CA ASN A 5 75.60 -3.12 -56.72
C ASN A 5 75.03 -4.38 -56.02
N LYS A 6 75.30 -4.52 -54.73
CA LYS A 6 74.71 -5.54 -53.86
C LYS A 6 73.37 -5.06 -53.32
N LEU A 7 72.31 -5.82 -53.55
CA LEU A 7 71.05 -5.65 -52.86
C LEU A 7 71.13 -6.21 -51.41
N PRO A 8 70.51 -5.56 -50.43
CA PRO A 8 70.32 -6.14 -49.09
C PRO A 8 69.10 -7.10 -49.02
N ALA A 9 69.32 -8.23 -48.34
CA ALA A 9 68.25 -9.22 -48.04
C ALA A 9 67.24 -8.66 -47.02
N MET A 10 65.98 -8.62 -47.40
CA MET A 10 64.88 -8.35 -46.50
C MET A 10 64.55 -9.58 -45.66
N LEU A 11 64.70 -9.46 -44.32
CA LEU A 11 64.31 -10.46 -43.36
C LEU A 11 62.81 -10.28 -43.10
N ALA A 12 61.97 -11.23 -43.52
CA ALA A 12 60.53 -11.23 -43.23
C ALA A 12 60.36 -11.77 -41.82
N ILE A 13 59.88 -10.91 -40.89
CA ILE A 13 59.48 -11.27 -39.57
C ILE A 13 57.98 -11.72 -39.67
N ALA A 14 57.74 -13.00 -39.58
CA ALA A 14 56.40 -13.53 -39.45
C ALA A 14 55.89 -13.33 -38.01
N SER A 15 55.04 -12.32 -37.80
CA SER A 15 54.32 -12.12 -36.54
C SER A 15 53.13 -13.10 -36.46
N THR A 16 53.26 -14.12 -35.62
CA THR A 16 52.17 -15.01 -35.25
C THR A 16 51.20 -14.27 -34.32
N LEU A 17 50.06 -13.83 -34.85
CA LEU A 17 48.94 -13.40 -34.01
C LEU A 17 48.38 -14.61 -33.23
N SER A 18 48.69 -14.68 -31.96
CA SER A 18 47.98 -15.58 -31.06
C SER A 18 46.59 -15.00 -30.75
N MET A 19 45.52 -15.55 -31.35
CA MET A 19 44.16 -15.28 -30.93
C MET A 19 43.95 -15.86 -29.54
N PRO A 20 43.37 -15.10 -28.59
CA PRO A 20 42.95 -15.69 -27.31
C PRO A 20 41.86 -16.72 -27.57
N LEU A 21 42.05 -17.95 -27.10
CA LEU A 21 41.01 -18.95 -27.04
C LEU A 21 39.89 -18.38 -26.12
N ALA A 22 38.77 -18.00 -26.70
CA ALA A 22 37.56 -17.74 -25.95
C ALA A 22 37.16 -19.07 -25.26
N HIS A 23 37.38 -19.14 -23.94
CA HIS A 23 36.84 -20.23 -23.14
C HIS A 23 35.31 -20.10 -23.21
N ALA A 24 34.68 -20.98 -23.96
CA ALA A 24 33.24 -21.15 -23.89
C ALA A 24 32.91 -21.56 -22.46
N ILE A 25 32.26 -20.68 -21.71
CA ILE A 25 31.67 -21.01 -20.41
C ILE A 25 30.58 -22.05 -20.73
N SER A 26 30.87 -23.32 -20.47
CA SER A 26 29.85 -24.36 -20.54
C SER A 26 28.74 -24.02 -19.55
N ALA A 27 27.54 -23.78 -20.06
CA ALA A 27 26.37 -23.57 -19.23
C ALA A 27 26.24 -24.82 -18.32
N ILE A 28 26.31 -24.61 -17.02
CA ILE A 28 26.01 -25.68 -16.05
C ILE A 28 24.53 -25.99 -16.19
N PRO A 29 24.14 -27.24 -16.54
CA PRO A 29 22.73 -27.58 -16.63
C PRO A 29 22.07 -27.37 -15.27
N LEU A 30 20.93 -26.68 -15.25
CA LEU A 30 20.14 -26.54 -14.03
C LEU A 30 19.76 -27.94 -13.52
N PRO A 31 19.79 -28.17 -12.19
CA PRO A 31 19.34 -29.44 -11.63
C PRO A 31 17.92 -29.73 -12.06
N LEU A 32 17.62 -30.98 -12.41
CA LEU A 32 16.26 -31.39 -12.79
C LEU A 32 15.20 -31.12 -11.72
N ASN A 33 15.63 -30.93 -10.47
CA ASN A 33 14.79 -30.64 -9.31
C ASN A 33 14.82 -29.16 -8.89
N THR A 34 15.19 -28.23 -9.78
CA THR A 34 15.07 -26.80 -9.46
C THR A 34 13.62 -26.49 -9.13
N PRO A 35 13.34 -25.89 -7.95
CA PRO A 35 11.98 -25.49 -7.59
C PRO A 35 11.39 -24.59 -8.69
N ALA A 36 10.20 -24.90 -9.14
CA ALA A 36 9.45 -24.02 -10.04
C ALA A 36 8.61 -23.07 -9.22
N ASP A 37 8.39 -21.86 -9.72
CA ASP A 37 7.41 -20.92 -9.18
C ASP A 37 6.01 -21.53 -9.34
N ARG A 38 5.41 -21.96 -8.23
CA ARG A 38 4.11 -22.63 -8.21
C ARG A 38 3.17 -21.91 -7.26
N ALA A 39 1.94 -21.69 -7.73
CA ALA A 39 0.86 -21.27 -6.86
C ALA A 39 0.64 -22.32 -5.74
N PHE A 40 0.45 -21.84 -4.51
CA PHE A 40 -0.01 -22.66 -3.39
C PHE A 40 -1.01 -21.86 -2.54
N GLY A 41 -1.80 -22.58 -1.75
CA GLY A 41 -2.95 -22.02 -1.04
C GLY A 41 -4.18 -21.96 -1.95
N THR A 42 -5.35 -21.75 -1.35
CA THR A 42 -6.61 -21.65 -2.09
C THR A 42 -7.03 -20.20 -2.20
N LEU A 43 -7.11 -19.72 -3.44
CA LEU A 43 -7.47 -18.35 -3.77
C LEU A 43 -8.77 -18.32 -4.57
N GLU A 44 -9.72 -17.48 -4.15
CA GLU A 44 -10.99 -17.28 -4.81
C GLU A 44 -11.12 -15.85 -5.34
N GLN A 45 -11.57 -15.67 -6.58
CA GLN A 45 -11.93 -14.38 -7.11
C GLN A 45 -13.40 -14.06 -6.76
N VAL A 46 -13.62 -12.95 -6.05
CA VAL A 46 -14.95 -12.49 -5.64
C VAL A 46 -15.57 -11.57 -6.68
N HIS A 47 -14.76 -10.66 -7.25
CA HIS A 47 -15.21 -9.70 -8.24
C HIS A 47 -14.08 -9.34 -9.22
N ALA A 48 -14.48 -9.00 -10.46
CA ALA A 48 -13.58 -8.55 -11.53
C ALA A 48 -13.94 -7.11 -11.94
N PHE A 49 -12.94 -6.19 -11.88
CA PHE A 49 -13.13 -4.79 -12.23
C PHE A 49 -12.56 -4.49 -13.61
N TYR A 50 -13.39 -3.99 -14.52
CA TYR A 50 -13.03 -3.71 -15.92
C TYR A 50 -12.84 -2.22 -16.19
N ASP A 51 -13.20 -1.34 -15.25
CA ASP A 51 -13.15 0.11 -15.40
C ASP A 51 -11.93 0.70 -14.66
N ALA A 52 -12.15 1.52 -13.64
CA ALA A 52 -11.09 2.13 -12.85
C ALA A 52 -10.37 1.11 -11.95
N MET A 53 -9.12 1.37 -11.64
CA MET A 53 -8.30 0.56 -10.75
C MET A 53 -8.75 0.74 -9.29
N PRO A 54 -9.21 -0.33 -8.60
CA PRO A 54 -9.51 -0.27 -7.18
C PRO A 54 -8.22 -0.29 -6.35
N THR A 55 -8.24 0.35 -5.19
CA THR A 55 -7.16 0.24 -4.20
C THR A 55 -7.66 -0.33 -2.87
N GLY A 56 -8.84 0.03 -2.42
CA GLY A 56 -9.35 -0.36 -1.12
C GLY A 56 -10.55 -1.30 -1.17
N VAL A 57 -10.64 -2.12 -0.13
CA VAL A 57 -11.80 -2.98 0.15
C VAL A 57 -12.06 -3.02 1.66
N THR A 58 -13.33 -3.07 2.02
CA THR A 58 -13.75 -3.45 3.37
C THR A 58 -15.02 -4.29 3.33
N VAL A 59 -15.11 -5.24 4.26
CA VAL A 59 -16.30 -6.10 4.44
C VAL A 59 -16.92 -5.78 5.78
N SER A 60 -18.20 -5.38 5.78
CA SER A 60 -18.90 -5.07 7.00
C SER A 60 -19.27 -6.32 7.80
N GLU A 61 -19.69 -6.14 9.05
CA GLU A 61 -20.20 -7.20 9.93
C GLU A 61 -21.45 -7.93 9.37
N THR A 62 -22.13 -7.32 8.39
CA THR A 62 -23.25 -7.92 7.67
C THR A 62 -22.87 -8.52 6.32
N GLY A 63 -21.57 -8.53 5.98
CA GLY A 63 -21.05 -9.08 4.71
C GLY A 63 -21.21 -8.15 3.50
N ARG A 64 -21.56 -6.88 3.69
CA ARG A 64 -21.56 -5.90 2.60
C ARG A 64 -20.12 -5.55 2.24
N ILE A 65 -19.83 -5.44 0.93
CA ILE A 65 -18.49 -5.19 0.41
C ILE A 65 -18.43 -3.80 -0.20
N PHE A 66 -17.53 -2.97 0.33
CA PHE A 66 -17.27 -1.62 -0.17
C PHE A 66 -15.87 -1.55 -0.76
N VAL A 67 -15.72 -0.78 -1.83
CA VAL A 67 -14.46 -0.58 -2.57
C VAL A 67 -14.25 0.88 -2.89
N ASN A 68 -13.01 1.29 -3.07
CA ASN A 68 -12.72 2.65 -3.51
C ASN A 68 -11.76 2.69 -4.70
N PHE A 69 -11.85 3.80 -5.42
CA PHE A 69 -11.13 4.09 -6.66
C PHE A 69 -10.56 5.51 -6.55
N PRO A 70 -9.29 5.68 -6.17
CA PRO A 70 -8.69 7.01 -6.12
C PRO A 70 -8.52 7.57 -7.53
N ARG A 71 -8.55 8.91 -7.66
CA ARG A 71 -8.40 9.58 -8.95
C ARG A 71 -6.92 9.70 -9.30
N TRP A 72 -6.33 8.62 -9.82
CA TRP A 72 -4.92 8.53 -10.21
C TRP A 72 -4.71 8.49 -11.72
N GLY A 73 -5.64 9.04 -12.51
CA GLY A 73 -5.54 9.13 -13.95
C GLY A 73 -6.49 8.23 -14.74
N ASP A 74 -7.09 7.23 -14.12
CA ASP A 74 -8.19 6.49 -14.72
C ASP A 74 -9.46 7.37 -14.78
N ASP A 75 -10.40 7.02 -15.68
CA ASP A 75 -11.76 7.55 -15.60
C ASP A 75 -12.47 6.95 -14.38
N VAL A 76 -12.75 7.76 -13.39
CA VAL A 76 -13.34 7.36 -12.11
C VAL A 76 -14.70 8.05 -11.96
N PRO A 77 -15.80 7.40 -12.38
CA PRO A 77 -17.13 7.98 -12.31
C PRO A 77 -17.63 8.20 -10.87
N PHE A 78 -17.17 7.35 -9.95
CA PHE A 78 -17.37 7.50 -8.50
C PHE A 78 -16.17 6.93 -7.75
N THR A 79 -15.77 7.60 -6.69
CA THR A 79 -14.56 7.21 -5.92
C THR A 79 -14.83 6.15 -4.85
N VAL A 80 -16.10 5.90 -4.50
CA VAL A 80 -16.54 4.83 -3.59
C VAL A 80 -17.71 4.08 -4.18
N GLY A 81 -17.62 2.76 -4.14
CA GLY A 81 -18.67 1.85 -4.57
C GLY A 81 -19.00 0.76 -3.55
N GLU A 82 -20.16 0.16 -3.70
CA GLU A 82 -20.57 -1.07 -3.03
C GLU A 82 -20.81 -2.15 -4.08
N ILE A 83 -20.35 -3.38 -3.81
CA ILE A 83 -20.65 -4.52 -4.68
C ILE A 83 -22.04 -5.05 -4.31
N ARG A 84 -22.98 -4.91 -5.25
CA ARG A 84 -24.37 -5.41 -5.13
C ARG A 84 -24.74 -6.21 -6.35
N ASP A 85 -25.25 -7.41 -6.16
CA ASP A 85 -25.69 -8.28 -7.25
C ASP A 85 -24.66 -8.43 -8.39
N GLY A 86 -23.38 -8.56 -8.00
CA GLY A 86 -22.25 -8.71 -8.93
C GLY A 86 -21.84 -7.42 -9.64
N LYS A 87 -22.39 -6.26 -9.29
CA LYS A 87 -22.07 -4.96 -9.90
C LYS A 87 -21.55 -3.99 -8.84
N VAL A 88 -20.66 -3.09 -9.25
CA VAL A 88 -20.22 -1.98 -8.40
C VAL A 88 -21.16 -0.80 -8.64
N VAL A 89 -21.78 -0.31 -7.55
CA VAL A 89 -22.68 0.84 -7.59
C VAL A 89 -22.16 1.95 -6.69
N ALA A 90 -22.32 3.22 -7.09
CA ALA A 90 -21.83 4.37 -6.32
C ALA A 90 -22.38 4.37 -4.89
N TYR A 91 -21.53 4.51 -3.89
CA TYR A 91 -21.90 4.47 -2.48
C TYR A 91 -21.44 5.75 -1.73
N PRO A 92 -22.24 6.31 -0.79
CA PRO A 92 -23.62 5.93 -0.46
C PRO A 92 -24.64 6.26 -1.58
N ASN A 93 -24.29 7.14 -2.49
CA ASN A 93 -25.02 7.48 -3.72
C ASN A 93 -24.14 8.27 -4.67
N ALA A 94 -24.63 8.52 -5.90
CA ALA A 94 -23.88 9.27 -6.92
C ALA A 94 -23.60 10.74 -6.55
N ALA A 95 -24.52 11.39 -5.84
CA ALA A 95 -24.38 12.81 -5.49
C ALA A 95 -23.20 13.08 -4.55
N ILE A 96 -23.02 12.21 -3.53
CA ILE A 96 -21.89 12.31 -2.58
C ILE A 96 -20.55 12.06 -3.28
N ASN A 97 -20.53 11.25 -4.33
CA ASN A 97 -19.34 10.95 -5.12
C ASN A 97 -18.91 12.08 -6.07
N GLN A 98 -19.60 13.20 -6.04
CA GLN A 98 -19.23 14.39 -6.79
C GLN A 98 -18.55 15.41 -5.87
N GLU A 99 -17.42 15.96 -6.36
CA GLU A 99 -16.79 17.08 -5.69
C GLU A 99 -17.70 18.30 -5.69
N ASN A 100 -17.79 19.02 -4.56
CA ASN A 100 -18.37 20.33 -4.50
C ASN A 100 -17.27 21.41 -4.63
N PRO A 101 -17.13 22.08 -5.78
CA PRO A 101 -16.05 23.07 -5.98
C PRO A 101 -16.13 24.30 -5.06
N ARG A 102 -17.32 24.57 -4.47
CA ARG A 102 -17.54 25.71 -3.56
C ARG A 102 -17.24 25.35 -2.11
N ASP A 103 -17.34 24.09 -1.76
CA ASP A 103 -17.01 23.58 -0.44
C ASP A 103 -16.37 22.19 -0.56
N PRO A 104 -15.02 22.11 -0.63
CA PRO A 104 -14.31 20.84 -0.72
C PRO A 104 -14.56 19.87 0.45
N SER A 105 -15.11 20.35 1.57
CA SER A 105 -15.52 19.49 2.68
C SER A 105 -16.82 18.73 2.39
N ASP A 106 -17.61 19.17 1.41
CA ASP A 106 -18.85 18.53 0.99
C ASP A 106 -18.63 17.72 -0.29
N GLY A 107 -19.17 16.49 -0.34
CA GLY A 107 -18.89 15.56 -1.43
C GLY A 107 -17.49 14.91 -1.35
N LEU A 108 -17.24 13.90 -2.18
CA LEU A 108 -16.00 13.14 -2.24
C LEU A 108 -15.13 13.59 -3.41
N ILE A 109 -13.84 13.79 -3.15
CA ILE A 109 -12.86 14.23 -4.13
C ILE A 109 -12.04 13.06 -4.66
N SER A 110 -11.32 12.36 -3.77
CA SER A 110 -10.51 11.18 -4.12
C SER A 110 -10.34 10.31 -2.88
N VAL A 111 -11.15 9.28 -2.75
CA VAL A 111 -11.13 8.38 -1.59
C VAL A 111 -10.03 7.34 -1.77
N GLN A 112 -9.19 7.21 -0.73
CA GLN A 112 -8.07 6.27 -0.72
C GLN A 112 -8.35 5.04 0.12
N SER A 113 -9.16 5.14 1.17
CA SER A 113 -9.48 4.00 2.02
C SER A 113 -10.94 3.96 2.42
N VAL A 114 -11.47 2.76 2.57
CA VAL A 114 -12.79 2.46 3.12
C VAL A 114 -12.63 1.43 4.24
N VAL A 115 -13.21 1.68 5.43
CA VAL A 115 -13.11 0.78 6.58
C VAL A 115 -14.46 0.65 7.27
N ALA A 116 -14.98 -0.57 7.34
CA ALA A 116 -16.11 -0.91 8.20
C ALA A 116 -15.63 -0.98 9.65
N ASP A 117 -16.31 -0.27 10.55
CA ASP A 117 -15.86 -0.09 11.92
C ASP A 117 -16.35 -1.15 12.91
N GLY A 118 -17.12 -2.12 12.44
CA GLY A 118 -17.74 -3.14 13.29
C GLY A 118 -18.82 -2.60 14.24
N GLN A 119 -19.28 -1.35 14.03
CA GLN A 119 -20.30 -0.65 14.82
C GLN A 119 -21.46 -0.16 13.94
N GLY A 120 -21.70 -0.83 12.81
CA GLY A 120 -22.76 -0.50 11.87
C GLY A 120 -22.45 0.67 10.94
N ARG A 121 -21.19 1.05 10.79
CA ARG A 121 -20.78 2.15 9.89
C ARG A 121 -19.64 1.73 8.98
N VAL A 122 -19.58 2.35 7.81
CA VAL A 122 -18.38 2.39 6.96
C VAL A 122 -17.83 3.80 6.94
N TRP A 123 -16.51 3.90 7.10
CA TRP A 123 -15.78 5.16 7.03
C TRP A 123 -15.07 5.29 5.70
N LEU A 124 -15.13 6.48 5.13
CA LEU A 124 -14.53 6.85 3.85
C LEU A 124 -13.45 7.88 4.12
N LEU A 125 -12.21 7.59 3.73
CA LEU A 125 -11.07 8.50 3.89
C LEU A 125 -10.79 9.17 2.57
N ASP A 126 -11.15 10.45 2.47
CA ASP A 126 -10.92 11.29 1.31
C ASP A 126 -9.61 12.06 1.47
N THR A 127 -8.67 11.83 0.57
CA THR A 127 -7.37 12.52 0.57
C THR A 127 -7.48 13.97 0.11
N ALA A 128 -8.50 14.28 -0.67
CA ALA A 128 -8.61 15.53 -1.44
C ALA A 128 -7.39 15.86 -2.33
N ALA A 129 -6.59 14.86 -2.67
CA ALA A 129 -5.31 14.97 -3.37
C ALA A 129 -5.27 14.10 -4.64
N PRO A 130 -6.15 14.34 -5.65
CA PRO A 130 -6.15 13.56 -6.87
C PRO A 130 -4.77 13.61 -7.55
N GLY A 131 -4.29 12.44 -8.02
CA GLY A 131 -2.96 12.31 -8.63
C GLY A 131 -1.79 12.67 -7.72
N PHE A 132 -1.95 12.52 -6.39
CA PHE A 132 -0.95 12.92 -5.38
C PHE A 132 -0.58 14.41 -5.45
N ALA A 133 -1.51 15.25 -5.89
CA ALA A 133 -1.38 16.71 -5.81
C ALA A 133 -1.43 17.17 -4.35
N GLU A 134 -1.12 18.45 -4.11
CA GLU A 134 -1.36 19.07 -2.81
C GLU A 134 -2.85 18.93 -2.44
N PRO A 135 -3.16 18.47 -1.20
CA PRO A 135 -4.53 18.33 -0.76
C PRO A 135 -5.30 19.66 -0.87
N LYS A 136 -6.50 19.62 -1.42
CA LYS A 136 -7.37 20.81 -1.44
C LYS A 136 -7.67 21.26 -0.02
N ALA A 137 -7.53 22.56 0.23
CA ALA A 137 -7.78 23.15 1.54
C ALA A 137 -9.17 22.74 2.05
N ARG A 138 -9.23 22.24 3.30
CA ARG A 138 -10.44 21.71 3.94
C ARG A 138 -11.10 20.53 3.19
N GLY A 139 -10.42 19.93 2.23
CA GLY A 139 -10.96 18.81 1.43
C GLY A 139 -10.71 17.44 2.04
N ALA A 140 -9.54 17.22 2.65
CA ALA A 140 -9.21 15.94 3.30
C ALA A 140 -10.12 15.70 4.51
N LYS A 141 -10.78 14.54 4.54
CA LYS A 141 -11.82 14.26 5.54
C LYS A 141 -12.11 12.78 5.72
N LEU A 142 -12.73 12.49 6.85
CA LEU A 142 -13.39 11.22 7.14
C LEU A 142 -14.91 11.40 7.09
N LEU A 143 -15.60 10.53 6.38
CA LEU A 143 -17.07 10.45 6.40
C LEU A 143 -17.49 9.11 6.97
N ALA A 144 -18.30 9.11 8.03
CA ALA A 144 -18.98 7.90 8.51
C ALA A 144 -20.37 7.79 7.88
N VAL A 145 -20.64 6.66 7.29
CA VAL A 145 -21.95 6.32 6.70
C VAL A 145 -22.58 5.21 7.52
N ASP A 146 -23.76 5.44 8.03
CA ASP A 146 -24.57 4.45 8.74
C ASP A 146 -25.08 3.39 7.74
N LEU A 147 -24.79 2.12 8.02
CA LEU A 147 -25.09 1.00 7.12
C LEU A 147 -26.57 0.61 7.10
N ALA A 148 -27.36 1.00 8.11
CA ALA A 148 -28.78 0.69 8.17
C ALA A 148 -29.61 1.57 7.20
N ASN A 149 -29.17 2.81 6.98
CA ASN A 149 -29.91 3.78 6.17
C ASN A 149 -29.10 4.45 5.06
N ASN A 150 -27.80 4.16 4.96
CA ASN A 150 -26.84 4.71 4.00
C ASN A 150 -26.73 6.25 4.05
N ARG A 151 -26.83 6.83 5.26
CA ARG A 151 -26.71 8.28 5.47
C ARG A 151 -25.38 8.61 6.13
N ILE A 152 -24.78 9.73 5.74
CA ILE A 152 -23.64 10.31 6.42
C ILE A 152 -24.10 10.72 7.82
N VAL A 153 -23.47 10.14 8.85
CA VAL A 153 -23.77 10.44 10.26
C VAL A 153 -22.65 11.21 10.94
N LYS A 154 -21.47 11.25 10.33
CA LYS A 154 -20.33 12.05 10.82
C LYS A 154 -19.46 12.52 9.68
N ARG A 155 -18.91 13.74 9.84
CA ARG A 155 -17.91 14.32 8.96
C ARG A 155 -16.81 14.95 9.82
N LEU A 156 -15.57 14.53 9.60
CA LEU A 156 -14.41 15.06 10.27
C LEU A 156 -13.41 15.55 9.21
N VAL A 157 -13.26 16.85 9.11
CA VAL A 157 -12.23 17.46 8.23
C VAL A 157 -10.92 17.46 8.99
N PHE A 158 -9.84 17.05 8.32
CA PHE A 158 -8.51 17.12 8.92
C PHE A 158 -8.12 18.58 9.16
N PRO A 159 -7.72 18.95 10.39
CA PRO A 159 -7.34 20.32 10.69
C PRO A 159 -5.96 20.66 10.08
N ASP A 160 -5.73 21.93 9.79
CA ASP A 160 -4.54 22.43 9.10
C ASP A 160 -3.23 22.09 9.83
N ASN A 161 -3.26 21.94 11.16
CA ASN A 161 -2.07 21.61 11.95
C ASN A 161 -1.51 20.19 11.68
N VAL A 162 -2.25 19.32 11.01
CA VAL A 162 -1.79 17.96 10.66
C VAL A 162 -1.63 17.76 9.16
N MET A 163 -2.15 18.68 8.34
CA MET A 163 -2.06 18.62 6.88
C MET A 163 -0.88 19.45 6.38
N LEU A 164 0.07 18.80 5.74
CA LEU A 164 1.16 19.43 5.01
C LEU A 164 0.84 19.45 3.51
N PRO A 165 1.46 20.32 2.69
CA PRO A 165 1.30 20.30 1.24
C PRO A 165 1.63 18.95 0.60
N SER A 166 2.44 18.14 1.27
CA SER A 166 2.83 16.79 0.84
C SER A 166 2.00 15.67 1.44
N THR A 167 1.07 15.95 2.36
CA THR A 167 0.29 14.93 3.05
C THR A 167 -0.60 14.15 2.09
N TYR A 168 -0.54 12.83 2.19
CA TYR A 168 -1.45 11.91 1.53
C TYR A 168 -2.02 10.94 2.57
N VAL A 169 -3.18 11.29 3.15
CA VAL A 169 -3.85 10.40 4.12
C VAL A 169 -4.28 9.12 3.41
N ASN A 170 -3.80 7.96 3.88
CA ASN A 170 -3.90 6.73 3.12
C ASN A 170 -4.81 5.68 3.75
N ASP A 171 -4.44 5.09 4.88
CA ASP A 171 -5.25 4.06 5.52
C ASP A 171 -5.56 4.42 6.97
N MET A 172 -6.55 3.76 7.58
CA MET A 172 -7.08 4.12 8.90
C MET A 172 -7.49 2.91 9.72
N ARG A 173 -7.32 3.02 11.06
CA ARG A 173 -7.86 2.03 12.02
C ARG A 173 -8.49 2.75 13.19
N PHE A 174 -9.56 2.15 13.71
CA PHE A 174 -10.43 2.72 14.76
C PHE A 174 -10.29 1.99 16.08
N ASP A 175 -10.29 2.75 17.18
CA ASP A 175 -10.40 2.23 18.54
C ASP A 175 -11.48 2.99 19.30
N PHE A 176 -12.67 2.38 19.44
CA PHE A 176 -13.82 2.97 20.13
C PHE A 176 -13.81 2.75 21.65
N ARG A 177 -12.75 2.14 22.20
CA ARG A 177 -12.52 2.00 23.65
C ARG A 177 -11.97 3.25 24.29
N THR A 178 -11.52 4.23 23.50
CA THR A 178 -10.80 5.42 23.97
C THR A 178 -11.54 6.70 23.61
N GLY A 179 -11.42 7.75 24.47
CA GLY A 179 -12.15 9.00 24.26
C GLY A 179 -13.67 8.86 24.42
N ALA A 180 -14.41 9.88 24.04
CA ALA A 180 -15.89 9.89 24.15
C ALA A 180 -16.55 9.10 23.01
N GLU A 181 -15.97 9.16 21.79
CA GLU A 181 -16.50 8.48 20.59
C GLU A 181 -15.44 7.64 19.86
N GLY A 182 -14.27 7.45 20.47
CA GLY A 182 -13.16 6.70 19.89
C GLY A 182 -12.02 7.57 19.35
N THR A 183 -10.98 6.86 18.93
CA THR A 183 -9.80 7.43 18.27
C THR A 183 -9.64 6.77 16.92
N VAL A 184 -9.25 7.52 15.91
CA VAL A 184 -8.80 7.00 14.62
C VAL A 184 -7.31 7.29 14.43
N TYR A 185 -6.58 6.29 13.93
CA TYR A 185 -5.18 6.35 13.53
C TYR A 185 -5.14 6.30 12.01
N VAL A 186 -4.43 7.26 11.40
CA VAL A 186 -4.35 7.41 9.93
C VAL A 186 -2.90 7.51 9.52
N THR A 187 -2.50 6.80 8.48
CA THR A 187 -1.15 6.91 7.89
C THR A 187 -1.07 8.07 6.91
N ASP A 188 0.09 8.73 6.86
CA ASP A 188 0.44 9.71 5.83
C ASP A 188 1.50 9.11 4.89
N SER A 189 1.06 8.69 3.71
CA SER A 189 1.87 8.05 2.66
C SER A 189 2.51 9.09 1.73
N SER A 190 3.02 10.17 2.29
CA SER A 190 3.66 11.22 1.51
C SER A 190 4.72 10.68 0.55
N LEU A 191 4.70 11.15 -0.71
CA LEU A 191 5.72 10.86 -1.72
C LEU A 191 6.92 11.81 -1.67
N ARG A 192 6.78 12.97 -1.06
CA ARG A 192 7.75 14.08 -1.15
C ARG A 192 8.05 14.77 0.18
N GLY A 193 7.37 14.36 1.23
CA GLY A 193 7.49 14.96 2.55
C GLY A 193 7.57 13.89 3.64
N PRO A 194 7.56 14.32 4.89
CA PRO A 194 7.62 13.39 6.00
C PRO A 194 6.33 12.57 6.09
N GLY A 195 6.47 11.25 6.17
CA GLY A 195 5.39 10.37 6.60
C GLY A 195 5.07 10.57 8.08
N ALA A 196 3.92 10.09 8.52
CA ALA A 196 3.49 10.22 9.91
C ALA A 196 2.36 9.23 10.25
N ILE A 197 2.03 9.17 11.53
CA ILE A 197 0.75 8.67 12.03
C ILE A 197 -0.07 9.88 12.51
N ILE A 198 -1.23 10.10 11.91
CA ILE A 198 -2.17 11.13 12.36
C ILE A 198 -3.15 10.46 13.33
N VAL A 199 -3.25 11.01 14.53
CA VAL A 199 -4.14 10.52 15.60
C VAL A 199 -5.25 11.53 15.79
N MET A 200 -6.51 11.14 15.58
CA MET A 200 -7.65 12.05 15.69
C MET A 200 -8.68 11.53 16.71
N ASP A 201 -9.10 12.40 17.60
CA ASP A 201 -10.24 12.19 18.49
C ASP A 201 -11.54 12.35 17.70
N ILE A 202 -12.36 11.29 17.66
CA ILE A 202 -13.55 11.25 16.81
C ILE A 202 -14.65 12.19 17.33
N ALA A 203 -14.73 12.41 18.64
CA ALA A 203 -15.76 13.28 19.21
C ALA A 203 -15.55 14.75 18.85
N THR A 204 -14.29 15.19 18.84
CA THR A 204 -13.93 16.61 18.68
C THR A 204 -13.34 16.96 17.34
N GLY A 205 -12.82 15.99 16.57
CA GLY A 205 -12.05 16.20 15.36
C GLY A 205 -10.64 16.76 15.60
N ARG A 206 -10.22 16.94 16.87
CA ARG A 206 -8.83 17.35 17.17
C ARG A 206 -7.86 16.26 16.76
N ALA A 207 -6.80 16.65 16.09
CA ALA A 207 -5.81 15.72 15.58
C ALA A 207 -4.39 16.15 15.91
N GLN A 208 -3.50 15.15 16.00
CA GLN A 208 -2.06 15.32 16.20
C GLN A 208 -1.33 14.53 15.13
N ARG A 209 -0.23 15.12 14.62
CA ARG A 209 0.69 14.47 13.70
C ARG A 209 1.85 13.89 14.52
N ARG A 210 1.96 12.57 14.59
CA ARG A 210 2.91 11.82 15.43
C ARG A 210 3.94 11.09 14.57
N LEU A 211 5.16 10.89 15.11
CA LEU A 211 6.28 10.23 14.45
C LEU A 211 6.62 10.86 13.07
N SER A 212 6.36 12.16 12.91
CA SER A 212 6.53 12.83 11.62
C SER A 212 7.99 12.86 11.18
N GLY A 213 8.28 12.24 10.02
CA GLY A 213 9.63 12.16 9.45
C GLY A 213 10.61 11.28 10.24
N MET A 214 10.11 10.44 11.14
CA MET A 214 10.94 9.46 11.84
C MET A 214 11.25 8.26 10.92
N PRO A 215 12.37 7.54 11.14
CA PRO A 215 12.75 6.41 10.27
C PRO A 215 11.61 5.40 10.05
N ALA A 216 10.87 5.05 11.11
CA ALA A 216 9.77 4.08 11.05
C ALA A 216 8.55 4.54 10.24
N THR A 217 8.41 5.83 9.94
CA THR A 217 7.33 6.39 9.11
C THR A 217 7.83 6.96 7.79
N SER A 218 9.13 6.85 7.51
CA SER A 218 9.78 7.35 6.30
C SER A 218 10.16 6.22 5.37
N VAL A 219 10.43 6.57 4.12
CA VAL A 219 11.05 5.66 3.14
C VAL A 219 12.36 5.12 3.71
N ASP A 220 12.55 3.80 3.66
CA ASP A 220 13.82 3.18 3.98
C ASP A 220 14.85 3.58 2.89
N PRO A 221 15.94 4.27 3.25
CA PRO A 221 16.87 4.83 2.28
C PRO A 221 17.58 3.76 1.41
N ASP A 222 17.70 2.53 1.92
CA ASP A 222 18.35 1.43 1.22
C ASP A 222 17.35 0.53 0.47
N PHE A 223 16.06 0.86 0.54
CA PHE A 223 15.01 0.06 -0.07
C PHE A 223 14.85 0.36 -1.56
N VAL A 224 14.97 -0.68 -2.36
CA VAL A 224 14.59 -0.67 -3.77
C VAL A 224 13.54 -1.75 -3.98
N PRO A 225 12.29 -1.40 -4.27
CA PRO A 225 11.26 -2.40 -4.54
C PRO A 225 11.55 -3.13 -5.86
N VAL A 226 11.46 -4.46 -5.83
CA VAL A 226 11.64 -5.31 -7.02
C VAL A 226 10.36 -6.09 -7.27
N VAL A 227 9.65 -5.74 -8.34
CA VAL A 227 8.35 -6.35 -8.67
C VAL A 227 8.42 -6.95 -10.07
N GLU A 228 7.99 -8.19 -10.21
CA GLU A 228 8.13 -8.96 -11.45
C GLU A 228 9.59 -9.00 -11.97
N GLY A 229 10.56 -9.06 -11.04
CA GLY A 229 11.99 -9.12 -11.35
C GLY A 229 12.62 -7.80 -11.80
N LEU A 230 11.90 -6.68 -11.73
CA LEU A 230 12.37 -5.37 -12.14
C LEU A 230 12.31 -4.37 -10.98
N PRO A 231 13.34 -3.51 -10.81
CA PRO A 231 13.26 -2.40 -9.88
C PRO A 231 12.08 -1.48 -10.22
N LEU A 232 11.24 -1.20 -9.23
CA LEU A 232 10.12 -0.28 -9.39
C LEU A 232 10.61 1.15 -9.18
N THR A 233 10.62 1.91 -10.27
CA THR A 233 11.16 3.26 -10.29
C THR A 233 10.17 4.26 -10.88
N VAL A 234 10.29 5.51 -10.47
CA VAL A 234 9.53 6.66 -11.01
C VAL A 234 10.46 7.65 -11.68
N ALA A 235 9.99 8.31 -12.73
CA ALA A 235 10.73 9.38 -13.39
C ALA A 235 10.56 10.69 -12.61
N GLY A 236 11.67 11.34 -12.26
CA GLY A 236 11.68 12.71 -11.76
C GLY A 236 11.44 13.72 -12.88
N ALA A 237 11.25 14.99 -12.50
CA ALA A 237 11.09 16.09 -13.45
C ALA A 237 12.33 16.30 -14.35
N ASP A 238 13.50 15.88 -13.89
CA ASP A 238 14.77 15.90 -14.64
C ASP A 238 14.97 14.68 -15.57
N GLY A 239 13.97 13.80 -15.64
CA GLY A 239 14.02 12.55 -16.42
C GLY A 239 14.81 11.42 -15.77
N LYS A 240 15.48 11.66 -14.63
CA LYS A 240 16.14 10.59 -13.88
C LYS A 240 15.10 9.70 -13.21
N ARG A 241 15.39 8.41 -13.18
CA ARG A 241 14.55 7.44 -12.47
C ARG A 241 15.14 7.13 -11.10
N THR A 242 14.29 7.20 -10.09
CA THR A 242 14.62 6.84 -8.71
C THR A 242 13.70 5.71 -8.24
N PRO A 243 14.11 4.88 -7.26
CA PRO A 243 13.21 3.93 -6.63
C PRO A 243 11.91 4.60 -6.17
N LEU A 244 10.80 3.88 -6.24
CA LEU A 244 9.54 4.36 -5.67
C LEU A 244 9.73 4.60 -4.18
N GLY A 245 9.47 5.82 -3.74
CA GLY A 245 9.53 6.23 -2.34
C GLY A 245 8.16 6.66 -1.84
N VAL A 246 7.55 5.86 -0.96
CA VAL A 246 6.28 6.15 -0.29
C VAL A 246 6.45 5.91 1.20
N ALA A 247 6.07 6.88 1.98
CA ALA A 247 6.21 6.89 3.43
C ALA A 247 5.20 5.96 4.12
N SER A 248 4.79 6.26 5.36
CA SER A 248 3.92 5.44 6.21
C SER A 248 2.61 5.08 5.51
N ASP A 249 2.32 3.79 5.37
CA ASP A 249 1.26 3.27 4.53
C ASP A 249 0.41 2.22 5.26
N GLY A 250 0.81 0.96 5.21
CA GLY A 250 0.08 -0.12 5.85
C GLY A 250 -0.05 0.06 7.36
N ILE A 251 -1.25 -0.21 7.89
CA ILE A 251 -1.61 -0.02 9.29
C ILE A 251 -2.53 -1.13 9.77
N ALA A 252 -2.31 -1.63 11.00
CA ALA A 252 -3.21 -2.56 11.68
C ALA A 252 -3.23 -2.26 13.19
N LEU A 253 -4.36 -2.55 13.83
CA LEU A 253 -4.54 -2.35 15.27
C LEU A 253 -4.70 -3.69 15.96
N SER A 254 -3.95 -3.91 17.07
CA SER A 254 -4.10 -5.14 17.86
C SER A 254 -5.53 -5.32 18.38
N ALA A 255 -5.93 -6.57 18.59
CA ALA A 255 -7.29 -6.92 19.04
C ALA A 255 -7.72 -6.22 20.35
N ASP A 256 -6.77 -5.92 21.24
CA ASP A 256 -7.02 -5.17 22.48
C ASP A 256 -6.89 -3.64 22.34
N GLY A 257 -6.55 -3.16 21.13
CA GLY A 257 -6.37 -1.74 20.82
C GLY A 257 -5.11 -1.10 21.40
N LYS A 258 -4.21 -1.87 22.06
CA LYS A 258 -3.06 -1.30 22.76
C LYS A 258 -1.83 -1.10 21.89
N THR A 259 -1.75 -1.79 20.75
CA THR A 259 -0.60 -1.74 19.84
C THR A 259 -1.04 -1.34 18.45
N LEU A 260 -0.44 -0.31 17.90
CA LEU A 260 -0.53 0.03 16.49
C LEU A 260 0.65 -0.61 15.76
N TYR A 261 0.37 -1.40 14.73
CA TYR A 261 1.33 -1.91 13.76
C TYR A 261 1.29 -1.04 12.52
N PHE A 262 2.46 -0.69 11.98
CA PHE A 262 2.55 0.16 10.79
C PHE A 262 3.82 -0.09 10.01
N THR A 263 3.84 0.34 8.76
CA THR A 263 4.99 0.21 7.86
C THR A 263 4.97 1.31 6.80
N PRO A 264 6.12 1.84 6.37
CA PRO A 264 6.20 2.53 5.09
C PRO A 264 5.94 1.54 3.93
N LEU A 265 5.30 1.98 2.85
CA LEU A 265 5.18 1.14 1.64
C LEU A 265 6.56 0.81 1.09
N SER A 266 7.48 1.78 1.16
CA SER A 266 8.87 1.61 0.72
C SER A 266 9.77 1.17 1.87
N SER A 267 9.45 0.03 2.46
CA SER A 267 10.25 -0.71 3.47
C SER A 267 9.77 -2.16 3.55
N ARG A 268 10.65 -3.05 4.00
CA ARG A 268 10.29 -4.44 4.35
C ARG A 268 10.02 -4.64 5.83
N HIS A 269 10.26 -3.61 6.66
CA HIS A 269 10.15 -3.71 8.11
C HIS A 269 8.73 -3.48 8.61
N LEU A 270 8.33 -4.21 9.64
CA LEU A 270 7.14 -3.97 10.43
C LEU A 270 7.53 -3.23 11.70
N TYR A 271 6.82 -2.14 11.99
CA TYR A 271 6.99 -1.40 13.22
C TYR A 271 5.76 -1.50 14.12
N SER A 272 5.95 -1.29 15.41
CA SER A 272 4.87 -1.20 16.37
C SER A 272 5.11 -0.13 17.41
N VAL A 273 4.03 0.41 17.96
CA VAL A 273 4.07 1.38 19.06
C VAL A 273 2.81 1.27 19.92
N ALA A 274 2.96 1.54 21.22
CA ALA A 274 1.81 1.57 22.12
C ALA A 274 0.87 2.75 21.77
N THR A 275 -0.42 2.46 21.55
CA THR A 275 -1.42 3.46 21.18
C THR A 275 -1.63 4.53 22.25
N ALA A 276 -1.42 4.19 23.53
CA ALA A 276 -1.49 5.13 24.63
C ALA A 276 -0.48 6.27 24.46
N LEU A 277 0.76 5.96 24.01
CA LEU A 277 1.81 6.96 23.78
C LEU A 277 1.48 7.87 22.60
N LEU A 278 0.86 7.30 21.55
CA LEU A 278 0.42 8.08 20.39
C LEU A 278 -0.65 9.12 20.74
N ARG A 279 -1.57 8.78 21.66
CA ARG A 279 -2.65 9.67 22.11
C ARG A 279 -2.22 10.71 23.12
N ASP A 280 -1.13 10.45 23.86
CA ASP A 280 -0.68 11.33 24.93
C ASP A 280 0.12 12.52 24.36
N ALA A 281 -0.49 13.71 24.39
CA ALA A 281 0.12 14.94 23.91
C ALA A 281 1.33 15.39 24.76
N SER A 282 1.50 14.87 25.98
CA SER A 282 2.64 15.16 26.84
C SER A 282 3.90 14.38 26.49
N VAL A 283 3.74 13.27 25.75
CA VAL A 283 4.86 12.46 25.24
C VAL A 283 5.52 13.19 24.08
N SER A 284 6.78 13.54 24.21
CA SER A 284 7.56 14.19 23.15
C SER A 284 7.78 13.24 21.96
N GLU A 285 8.01 13.80 20.76
CA GLU A 285 8.31 12.99 19.56
C GLU A 285 9.57 12.14 19.75
N GLN A 286 10.56 12.62 20.48
CA GLN A 286 11.78 11.86 20.80
C GLN A 286 11.48 10.64 21.68
N GLN A 287 10.66 10.80 22.73
CA GLN A 287 10.23 9.69 23.59
C GLN A 287 9.38 8.69 22.81
N LEU A 288 8.48 9.19 21.96
CA LEU A 288 7.63 8.36 21.13
C LEU A 288 8.46 7.54 20.12
N ALA A 289 9.43 8.18 19.45
CA ALA A 289 10.32 7.49 18.53
C ALA A 289 11.16 6.41 19.22
N ALA A 290 11.62 6.69 20.46
CA ALA A 290 12.35 5.69 21.25
C ALA A 290 11.49 4.51 21.72
N ALA A 291 10.17 4.66 21.74
CA ALA A 291 9.22 3.61 22.10
C ALA A 291 8.77 2.76 20.91
N VAL A 292 9.06 3.18 19.68
CA VAL A 292 8.79 2.37 18.47
C VAL A 292 9.66 1.12 18.51
N GLN A 293 9.05 -0.01 18.24
CA GLN A 293 9.74 -1.29 18.10
C GLN A 293 9.82 -1.68 16.63
N ASP A 294 10.99 -2.01 16.16
CA ASP A 294 11.21 -2.68 14.89
C ASP A 294 11.01 -4.20 15.10
N LEU A 295 10.02 -4.75 14.45
CA LEU A 295 9.65 -6.18 14.55
C LEU A 295 10.32 -7.03 13.46
N GLY A 296 11.28 -6.46 12.72
CA GLY A 296 12.01 -7.12 11.65
C GLY A 296 11.27 -7.13 10.30
N GLU A 297 11.84 -7.86 9.37
CA GLU A 297 11.34 -7.92 7.99
C GLU A 297 10.06 -8.77 7.87
N LYS A 298 9.05 -8.21 7.24
CA LYS A 298 7.78 -8.86 6.87
C LYS A 298 7.63 -9.15 5.37
N GLY A 299 8.48 -8.58 4.56
CA GLY A 299 8.29 -8.38 3.12
C GLY A 299 7.72 -7.00 2.81
N ALA A 300 7.76 -6.58 1.56
CA ALA A 300 7.24 -5.29 1.12
C ALA A 300 5.72 -5.35 0.98
N SER A 301 4.99 -4.56 1.78
CA SER A 301 3.53 -4.58 1.77
C SER A 301 2.94 -3.20 1.57
N ASP A 302 1.78 -3.19 0.96
CA ASP A 302 0.84 -2.08 0.93
C ASP A 302 -0.06 -2.17 2.17
N GLY A 303 -1.28 -2.66 2.08
CA GLY A 303 -2.19 -2.79 3.21
C GLY A 303 -1.84 -3.90 4.21
N MET A 304 -2.35 -3.74 5.41
CA MET A 304 -2.28 -4.73 6.50
C MET A 304 -3.63 -4.84 7.22
N GLU A 305 -3.86 -5.96 7.91
CA GLU A 305 -5.04 -6.18 8.73
C GLU A 305 -4.68 -7.02 9.97
N ALA A 306 -5.50 -6.97 11.03
CA ALA A 306 -5.33 -7.77 12.23
C ALA A 306 -6.58 -8.60 12.54
N ASP A 307 -6.39 -9.78 13.13
CA ASP A 307 -7.49 -10.62 13.57
C ASP A 307 -7.73 -10.56 15.10
N ALA A 308 -8.85 -11.10 15.52
CA ALA A 308 -9.24 -11.18 16.93
C ALA A 308 -8.31 -12.07 17.77
N ALA A 309 -7.54 -12.96 17.15
CA ALA A 309 -6.59 -13.85 17.81
C ALA A 309 -5.19 -13.23 17.94
N GLY A 310 -4.98 -12.00 17.43
CA GLY A 310 -3.74 -11.26 17.53
C GLY A 310 -2.74 -11.51 16.41
N ALA A 311 -3.15 -12.14 15.32
CA ALA A 311 -2.32 -12.24 14.14
C ALA A 311 -2.44 -10.97 13.27
N VAL A 312 -1.38 -10.65 12.53
CA VAL A 312 -1.33 -9.55 11.55
C VAL A 312 -1.14 -10.13 10.15
N TYR A 313 -1.92 -9.66 9.21
CA TYR A 313 -1.85 -10.05 7.79
C TYR A 313 -1.28 -8.90 6.98
N ALA A 314 -0.47 -9.23 5.99
CA ALA A 314 0.15 -8.27 5.08
C ALA A 314 0.20 -8.85 3.66
N GLY A 315 -0.02 -8.02 2.66
CA GLY A 315 0.36 -8.33 1.29
C GLY A 315 1.88 -8.35 1.14
N ASP A 316 2.39 -9.13 0.20
CA ASP A 316 3.80 -9.08 -0.21
C ASP A 316 3.82 -8.83 -1.73
N TYR A 317 3.93 -7.56 -2.12
CA TYR A 317 3.81 -7.18 -3.52
C TYR A 317 5.07 -7.53 -4.34
N GLU A 318 6.19 -7.80 -3.70
CA GLU A 318 7.39 -8.29 -4.39
C GLU A 318 7.30 -9.77 -4.76
N HIS A 319 6.52 -10.56 -3.98
CA HIS A 319 6.48 -12.01 -4.10
C HIS A 319 5.08 -12.56 -4.41
N ASN A 320 4.12 -11.71 -4.80
CA ASN A 320 2.75 -12.13 -5.16
C ASN A 320 2.12 -13.01 -4.08
N ALA A 321 2.17 -12.58 -2.83
CA ALA A 321 1.78 -13.40 -1.69
C ALA A 321 0.97 -12.64 -0.64
N ILE A 322 0.25 -13.39 0.19
CA ILE A 322 -0.31 -12.92 1.46
C ILE A 322 0.41 -13.64 2.59
N ARG A 323 0.88 -12.87 3.55
CA ARG A 323 1.62 -13.35 4.71
C ARG A 323 0.83 -13.09 6.00
N LYS A 324 1.08 -13.95 6.99
CA LYS A 324 0.49 -13.87 8.33
C LYS A 324 1.60 -13.89 9.37
N ARG A 325 1.60 -12.90 10.27
CA ARG A 325 2.43 -12.88 11.47
C ARG A 325 1.62 -13.48 12.61
N LEU A 326 2.14 -14.52 13.22
CA LEU A 326 1.58 -15.15 14.40
C LEU A 326 1.83 -14.29 15.66
N PRO A 327 1.07 -14.47 16.76
CA PRO A 327 1.31 -13.75 18.01
C PRO A 327 2.71 -13.93 18.60
N ASP A 328 3.38 -15.06 18.31
CA ASP A 328 4.78 -15.31 18.69
C ASP A 328 5.82 -14.59 17.83
N GLY A 329 5.38 -13.86 16.82
CA GLY A 329 6.23 -13.08 15.91
C GLY A 329 6.66 -13.80 14.64
N GLN A 330 6.36 -15.08 14.48
CA GLN A 330 6.74 -15.83 13.28
C GLN A 330 5.85 -15.47 12.09
N TRP A 331 6.47 -15.38 10.90
CA TRP A 331 5.77 -15.13 9.64
C TRP A 331 5.53 -16.43 8.88
N GLN A 332 4.33 -16.56 8.34
CA GLN A 332 3.91 -17.63 7.44
C GLN A 332 3.37 -17.05 6.14
N THR A 333 3.72 -17.65 5.01
CA THR A 333 3.05 -17.35 3.74
C THR A 333 1.79 -18.21 3.65
N LEU A 334 0.62 -17.56 3.53
CA LEU A 334 -0.67 -18.25 3.46
C LEU A 334 -1.01 -18.66 2.02
N VAL A 335 -0.69 -17.80 1.07
CA VAL A 335 -0.92 -18.01 -0.35
C VAL A 335 0.15 -17.29 -1.15
N HIS A 336 0.60 -17.96 -2.21
CA HIS A 336 1.37 -17.40 -3.30
C HIS A 336 0.69 -17.76 -4.62
N ASP A 337 0.43 -16.77 -5.46
CA ASP A 337 -0.20 -16.98 -6.76
C ASP A 337 0.25 -15.87 -7.72
N PRO A 338 0.72 -16.20 -8.94
CA PRO A 338 1.11 -15.20 -9.95
C PRO A 338 0.01 -14.18 -10.30
N ARG A 339 -1.25 -14.47 -9.97
CA ARG A 339 -2.37 -13.53 -10.13
C ARG A 339 -2.45 -12.45 -9.06
N LEU A 340 -1.71 -12.60 -7.95
CA LEU A 340 -1.64 -11.61 -6.87
C LEU A 340 -0.71 -10.45 -7.25
N LEU A 341 -1.03 -9.78 -8.33
CA LEU A 341 -0.27 -8.65 -8.84
C LEU A 341 -0.61 -7.40 -8.05
N TRP A 342 0.27 -7.07 -7.09
CA TRP A 342 0.13 -5.98 -6.15
C TRP A 342 -1.09 -6.16 -5.22
N PRO A 343 -0.98 -7.05 -4.21
CA PRO A 343 -1.97 -7.10 -3.14
C PRO A 343 -1.93 -5.78 -2.35
N ASP A 344 -3.03 -5.04 -2.42
CA ASP A 344 -3.20 -3.71 -1.84
C ASP A 344 -3.89 -3.80 -0.47
N THR A 345 -5.07 -3.24 -0.29
CA THR A 345 -5.81 -3.23 0.97
C THR A 345 -6.39 -4.61 1.33
N LEU A 346 -6.36 -4.94 2.61
CA LEU A 346 -6.89 -6.17 3.18
C LEU A 346 -8.08 -5.88 4.10
N SER A 347 -9.05 -6.81 4.17
CA SER A 347 -10.17 -6.76 5.12
C SER A 347 -10.62 -8.17 5.50
N ILE A 348 -10.81 -8.43 6.81
CA ILE A 348 -11.35 -9.71 7.28
C ILE A 348 -12.88 -9.61 7.34
N GLY A 349 -13.54 -10.51 6.61
CA GLY A 349 -15.00 -10.61 6.62
C GLY A 349 -15.55 -11.45 7.80
N PRO A 350 -16.85 -11.30 8.12
CA PRO A 350 -17.50 -12.07 9.17
C PRO A 350 -17.63 -13.57 8.84
N ASP A 351 -17.38 -13.94 7.60
CA ASP A 351 -17.40 -15.32 7.07
C ASP A 351 -16.07 -16.07 7.27
N GLY A 352 -15.08 -15.43 7.91
CA GLY A 352 -13.75 -15.99 8.16
C GLY A 352 -12.83 -16.02 6.93
N TYR A 353 -13.09 -15.15 5.97
CA TYR A 353 -12.22 -14.92 4.83
C TYR A 353 -11.46 -13.59 4.96
N LEU A 354 -10.24 -13.59 4.47
CA LEU A 354 -9.48 -12.38 4.19
C LEU A 354 -9.75 -11.96 2.74
N TYR A 355 -10.28 -10.78 2.56
CA TYR A 355 -10.54 -10.13 1.27
C TYR A 355 -9.43 -9.14 0.97
N PHE A 356 -9.02 -9.03 -0.29
CA PHE A 356 -7.99 -8.08 -0.70
C PHE A 356 -8.07 -7.75 -2.18
N ILE A 357 -7.57 -6.56 -2.53
CA ILE A 357 -7.46 -6.10 -3.90
C ILE A 357 -6.14 -6.56 -4.51
N ALA A 358 -6.17 -7.03 -5.76
CA ALA A 358 -5.00 -7.24 -6.62
C ALA A 358 -5.16 -6.33 -7.85
N ASN A 359 -4.43 -5.20 -7.88
CA ASN A 359 -4.73 -4.08 -8.77
C ASN A 359 -3.67 -3.78 -9.83
N GLN A 360 -2.52 -4.47 -9.81
CA GLN A 360 -1.44 -4.28 -10.78
C GLN A 360 -0.82 -2.86 -10.78
N LEU A 361 -0.79 -2.17 -9.63
CA LEU A 361 -0.32 -0.79 -9.49
C LEU A 361 1.05 -0.56 -10.16
N HIS A 362 2.00 -1.48 -9.94
CA HIS A 362 3.36 -1.43 -10.49
C HIS A 362 3.43 -1.46 -12.03
N ARG A 363 2.32 -1.75 -12.70
CA ARG A 363 2.21 -1.77 -14.18
C ARG A 363 1.66 -0.48 -14.77
N GLN A 364 1.32 0.52 -13.94
CA GLN A 364 0.90 1.84 -14.42
C GLN A 364 1.97 2.51 -15.26
N ALA A 365 1.56 3.38 -16.18
CA ALA A 365 2.42 4.11 -17.12
C ALA A 365 3.59 4.85 -16.44
N GLY A 366 3.37 5.44 -15.26
CA GLY A 366 4.40 6.15 -14.48
C GLY A 366 5.59 5.28 -14.08
N PHE A 367 5.37 3.98 -13.88
CA PHE A 367 6.42 3.00 -13.55
C PHE A 367 7.04 2.34 -14.79
N ARG A 368 6.34 2.33 -15.92
CA ARG A 368 6.70 1.59 -17.13
C ARG A 368 7.06 2.50 -18.33
N GLY A 369 7.76 3.61 -18.06
CA GLY A 369 8.25 4.49 -19.13
C GLY A 369 7.17 5.17 -19.96
N GLY A 370 6.02 5.45 -19.38
CA GLY A 370 4.88 6.08 -20.02
C GLY A 370 3.90 5.11 -20.69
N GLN A 371 4.14 3.81 -20.61
CA GLN A 371 3.26 2.77 -21.19
C GLN A 371 2.46 2.08 -20.07
N ASP A 372 1.16 2.18 -20.12
CA ASP A 372 0.28 1.41 -19.23
C ASP A 372 0.30 -0.07 -19.62
N GLN A 373 0.83 -0.92 -18.73
CA GLN A 373 0.95 -2.36 -18.92
C GLN A 373 -0.08 -3.15 -18.09
N ARG A 374 -1.00 -2.46 -17.42
CA ARG A 374 -2.06 -3.11 -16.66
C ARG A 374 -2.97 -3.89 -17.61
N GLN A 375 -3.38 -5.08 -17.17
CA GLN A 375 -4.27 -5.95 -17.93
C GLN A 375 -5.55 -6.18 -17.14
N LYS A 376 -6.66 -5.62 -17.62
CA LYS A 376 -7.96 -5.83 -16.99
C LYS A 376 -8.46 -7.26 -17.20
N PRO A 377 -9.21 -7.83 -16.24
CA PRO A 377 -9.74 -7.17 -15.06
C PRO A 377 -8.73 -7.05 -13.92
N TYR A 378 -8.92 -6.04 -13.05
CA TYR A 378 -8.39 -6.07 -11.70
C TYR A 378 -9.28 -6.98 -10.84
N SER A 379 -8.77 -7.44 -9.69
CA SER A 379 -9.47 -8.47 -8.94
C SER A 379 -9.67 -8.10 -7.47
N LEU A 380 -10.89 -8.33 -6.98
CA LEU A 380 -11.14 -8.59 -5.57
C LEU A 380 -10.99 -10.09 -5.35
N MET A 381 -10.04 -10.46 -4.51
CA MET A 381 -9.74 -11.84 -4.14
C MET A 381 -10.10 -12.10 -2.69
N ARG A 382 -10.26 -13.38 -2.33
CA ARG A 382 -10.33 -13.80 -0.92
C ARG A 382 -9.65 -15.14 -0.70
N LEU A 383 -9.22 -15.36 0.52
CA LEU A 383 -8.73 -16.65 1.00
C LEU A 383 -9.33 -16.98 2.36
N LYS A 384 -9.55 -18.26 2.62
CA LYS A 384 -10.07 -18.74 3.91
C LYS A 384 -8.98 -18.65 4.98
N ILE A 385 -9.26 -17.98 6.08
CA ILE A 385 -8.35 -17.85 7.22
C ILE A 385 -8.94 -18.37 8.54
N ASP A 386 -10.24 -18.63 8.59
CA ASP A 386 -10.99 -19.06 9.76
C ASP A 386 -10.79 -18.16 11.00
N ALA A 387 -10.67 -16.86 10.76
CA ALA A 387 -10.48 -15.85 11.80
C ALA A 387 -11.54 -14.74 11.69
N ALA A 388 -11.85 -14.12 12.82
CA ALA A 388 -12.70 -12.93 12.90
C ALA A 388 -11.83 -11.65 12.87
N PRO A 389 -12.35 -10.50 12.38
CA PRO A 389 -11.62 -9.24 12.42
C PRO A 389 -11.32 -8.82 13.88
N ALA A 390 -10.25 -8.06 14.07
CA ALA A 390 -9.95 -7.49 15.39
C ALA A 390 -11.10 -6.61 15.85
N PRO A 391 -11.59 -6.75 17.10
CA PRO A 391 -12.69 -5.93 17.59
C PRO A 391 -12.23 -4.48 17.79
N THR A 392 -13.08 -3.54 17.43
CA THR A 392 -12.82 -2.10 17.58
C THR A 392 -13.34 -1.53 18.91
N ARG A 393 -14.09 -2.34 19.67
CA ARG A 393 -14.70 -1.96 20.95
C ARG A 393 -14.68 -3.12 21.96
#